data_4e7c6ecf007a8f100dbb603aee91feba
#
_entry.id   4e7c6ecf007a8f100dbb603aee91feba
#
_cell.length_a   1.000
_cell.length_b   1.000
_cell.length_c   1.000
_cell.angle_alpha   90.00
_cell.angle_beta   90.00
_cell.angle_gamma   90.00
#
_symmetry.space_group_name_H-M   'P 1'
#
loop_
_entity.id
_entity.type
_entity.pdbx_description
1 polymer ?
#
loop_
_entity_poly.entity_id
_entity_poly.type
_entity_poly.pdbx_seq_one_letter_code
_entity_poly.pdbx_strand_id
1 'polypeptide(L)'
;STGDISETLDAPILVATLETQKSRLIHGDGPDLLIVDEYQLIGDRDRGLNYELALALAPSKTQLLLLSGSVANPDHVVKWLRRLGRDAVSVKHTVRPVPLEETFPDNLSYKLPREIRGYWPKFVAKALADDLGPILIFAPRRANTEKLARQIAQQLPNPDPLKLSAAQKNLVGGHLAKMLETRVAYHHSGLSFAARAGVIEPL
;
A
#
# COMPACT_ATOMS: atom_id res chain seq x y z
N SER A 1 -7.18 7.49 -13.72
CA SER A 1 -8.46 7.84 -13.13
C SER A 1 -8.74 6.94 -11.94
N THR A 2 -9.08 7.51 -10.81
CA THR A 2 -9.58 6.83 -9.63
C THR A 2 -11.02 7.31 -9.41
N GLY A 3 -11.78 6.71 -8.50
CA GLY A 3 -13.16 7.14 -8.24
C GLY A 3 -13.29 8.63 -7.84
N ASP A 4 -12.19 9.25 -7.39
CA ASP A 4 -12.18 10.62 -6.88
C ASP A 4 -11.73 11.66 -7.93
N ILE A 5 -10.92 11.26 -8.94
CA ILE A 5 -10.35 12.18 -9.95
C ILE A 5 -10.39 11.50 -11.31
N SER A 6 -11.05 12.13 -12.26
CA SER A 6 -11.05 11.73 -13.67
C SER A 6 -10.51 12.89 -14.52
N GLU A 7 -9.27 12.73 -14.99
CA GLU A 7 -8.64 13.65 -15.92
C GLU A 7 -8.51 12.98 -17.28
N THR A 8 -8.58 13.73 -18.34
CA THR A 8 -8.37 13.42 -19.78
C THR A 8 -8.29 11.90 -20.11
N LEU A 9 -9.46 11.31 -20.42
CA LEU A 9 -9.55 9.89 -20.80
C LEU A 9 -8.85 9.56 -22.15
N ASP A 10 -8.53 10.59 -22.94
CA ASP A 10 -7.87 10.47 -24.24
C ASP A 10 -6.35 10.70 -24.15
N ALA A 11 -5.79 10.75 -22.95
CA ALA A 11 -4.35 10.86 -22.77
C ALA A 11 -3.63 9.61 -23.31
N PRO A 12 -2.44 9.75 -23.93
CA PRO A 12 -1.68 8.61 -24.45
C PRO A 12 -1.26 7.62 -23.34
N ILE A 13 -1.16 8.08 -22.08
CA ILE A 13 -0.92 7.26 -20.90
C ILE A 13 -2.04 7.53 -19.90
N LEU A 14 -2.77 6.48 -19.53
CA LEU A 14 -3.84 6.54 -18.54
C LEU A 14 -3.48 5.70 -17.32
N VAL A 15 -3.45 6.33 -16.14
CA VAL A 15 -3.35 5.62 -14.86
C VAL A 15 -4.73 5.57 -14.22
N ALA A 16 -5.21 4.37 -13.93
CA ALA A 16 -6.57 4.16 -13.44
C ALA A 16 -6.68 2.88 -12.61
N THR A 17 -7.75 2.75 -11.82
CA THR A 17 -8.10 1.45 -11.25
C THR A 17 -8.75 0.57 -12.33
N LEU A 18 -8.53 -0.74 -12.29
CA LEU A 18 -9.06 -1.66 -13.28
C LEU A 18 -10.59 -1.64 -13.33
N GLU A 19 -11.21 -1.46 -12.18
CA GLU A 19 -12.67 -1.37 -12.05
C GLU A 19 -13.27 -0.22 -12.86
N THR A 20 -12.56 0.92 -12.95
CA THR A 20 -13.03 2.08 -13.75
C THR A 20 -12.86 1.87 -15.25
N GLN A 21 -11.93 1.01 -15.69
CA GLN A 21 -11.63 0.75 -17.09
C GLN A 21 -12.28 -0.54 -17.63
N LYS A 22 -12.83 -1.36 -16.76
CA LYS A 22 -13.40 -2.67 -17.10
C LYS A 22 -14.37 -2.60 -18.27
N SER A 23 -15.28 -1.64 -18.25
CA SER A 23 -16.29 -1.49 -19.31
C SER A 23 -15.67 -1.26 -20.69
N ARG A 24 -14.66 -0.39 -20.78
CA ARG A 24 -13.92 -0.13 -22.04
C ARG A 24 -13.25 -1.39 -22.57
N LEU A 25 -12.54 -2.11 -21.70
CA LEU A 25 -11.85 -3.34 -22.06
C LEU A 25 -12.80 -4.41 -22.58
N ILE A 26 -13.93 -4.62 -21.91
CA ILE A 26 -14.94 -5.62 -22.29
C ILE A 26 -15.61 -5.27 -23.64
N HIS A 27 -15.82 -3.99 -23.94
CA HIS A 27 -16.42 -3.56 -25.20
C HIS A 27 -15.43 -3.39 -26.35
N GLY A 28 -14.21 -3.85 -26.19
CA GLY A 28 -13.20 -3.87 -27.27
C GLY A 28 -12.41 -2.56 -27.43
N ASP A 29 -12.60 -1.59 -26.53
CA ASP A 29 -11.85 -0.34 -26.50
C ASP A 29 -10.65 -0.46 -25.53
N GLY A 30 -9.69 -1.33 -25.89
CA GLY A 30 -8.48 -1.55 -25.13
C GLY A 30 -7.30 -0.73 -25.63
N PRO A 31 -6.33 -0.41 -24.76
CA PRO A 31 -5.07 0.23 -25.12
C PRO A 31 -4.19 -0.74 -25.93
N ASP A 32 -3.13 -0.22 -26.54
CA ASP A 32 -2.10 -1.07 -27.15
C ASP A 32 -1.35 -1.89 -26.10
N LEU A 33 -1.08 -1.29 -24.92
CA LEU A 33 -0.45 -1.96 -23.79
C LEU A 33 -1.26 -1.73 -22.52
N LEU A 34 -1.66 -2.81 -21.85
CA LEU A 34 -2.28 -2.81 -20.53
C LEU A 34 -1.29 -3.33 -19.49
N ILE A 35 -0.85 -2.44 -18.59
CA ILE A 35 -0.03 -2.81 -17.44
C ILE A 35 -0.94 -2.98 -16.22
N VAL A 36 -0.93 -4.15 -15.61
CA VAL A 36 -1.68 -4.45 -14.39
C VAL A 36 -0.71 -4.68 -13.26
N ASP A 37 -0.61 -3.70 -12.38
CA ASP A 37 0.17 -3.82 -11.15
C ASP A 37 -0.63 -4.56 -10.08
N GLU A 38 0.08 -5.29 -9.21
CA GLU A 38 -0.51 -6.12 -8.15
C GLU A 38 -1.56 -7.12 -8.69
N TYR A 39 -1.24 -7.80 -9.80
CA TYR A 39 -2.19 -8.71 -10.47
C TYR A 39 -2.63 -9.90 -9.60
N GLN A 40 -1.97 -10.19 -8.46
CA GLN A 40 -2.44 -11.19 -7.49
C GLN A 40 -3.85 -10.90 -6.96
N LEU A 41 -4.35 -9.66 -7.14
CA LEU A 41 -5.74 -9.31 -6.86
C LEU A 41 -6.76 -10.12 -7.69
N ILE A 42 -6.33 -10.85 -8.71
CA ILE A 42 -7.16 -11.84 -9.41
C ILE A 42 -7.66 -12.94 -8.47
N GLY A 43 -6.91 -13.23 -7.40
CA GLY A 43 -7.31 -14.15 -6.33
C GLY A 43 -8.15 -13.52 -5.21
N ASP A 44 -8.42 -12.23 -5.27
CA ASP A 44 -9.22 -11.53 -4.27
C ASP A 44 -10.70 -11.94 -4.36
N ARG A 45 -11.32 -12.22 -3.20
CA ARG A 45 -12.69 -12.73 -3.12
C ARG A 45 -13.73 -11.78 -3.69
N ASP A 46 -13.54 -10.47 -3.51
CA ASP A 46 -14.52 -9.46 -3.87
C ASP A 46 -14.21 -8.81 -5.23
N ARG A 47 -12.93 -8.66 -5.56
CA ARG A 47 -12.45 -7.96 -6.77
C ARG A 47 -11.92 -8.87 -7.85
N GLY A 48 -11.54 -10.11 -7.53
CA GLY A 48 -10.84 -11.03 -8.43
C GLY A 48 -11.58 -11.26 -9.74
N LEU A 49 -12.91 -11.43 -9.68
CA LEU A 49 -13.74 -11.61 -10.86
C LEU A 49 -13.64 -10.41 -11.85
N ASN A 50 -13.50 -9.19 -11.35
CA ASN A 50 -13.34 -8.01 -12.22
C ASN A 50 -11.99 -8.06 -12.96
N TYR A 51 -10.92 -8.48 -12.28
CA TYR A 51 -9.60 -8.67 -12.87
C TYR A 51 -9.62 -9.79 -13.91
N GLU A 52 -10.22 -10.92 -13.57
CA GLU A 52 -10.33 -12.08 -14.45
C GLU A 52 -11.09 -11.72 -15.73
N LEU A 53 -12.27 -11.10 -15.63
CA LEU A 53 -13.06 -10.67 -16.78
C LEU A 53 -12.35 -9.61 -17.63
N ALA A 54 -11.73 -8.60 -17.01
CA ALA A 54 -11.04 -7.57 -17.74
C ALA A 54 -9.86 -8.12 -18.55
N LEU A 55 -9.08 -9.06 -17.99
CA LEU A 55 -7.96 -9.70 -18.67
C LEU A 55 -8.44 -10.70 -19.74
N ALA A 56 -9.49 -11.47 -19.46
CA ALA A 56 -10.02 -12.47 -20.40
C ALA A 56 -10.67 -11.81 -21.63
N LEU A 57 -11.37 -10.71 -21.44
CA LEU A 57 -12.13 -10.00 -22.47
C LEU A 57 -11.37 -8.81 -23.09
N ALA A 58 -10.19 -8.51 -22.60
CA ALA A 58 -9.35 -7.48 -23.22
C ALA A 58 -9.11 -7.80 -24.70
N PRO A 59 -9.15 -6.81 -25.62
CA PRO A 59 -8.95 -7.04 -27.04
C PRO A 59 -7.68 -7.84 -27.34
N SER A 60 -7.73 -8.73 -28.33
CA SER A 60 -6.58 -9.59 -28.67
C SER A 60 -5.34 -8.80 -29.08
N LYS A 61 -5.51 -7.61 -29.65
CA LYS A 61 -4.43 -6.67 -30.02
C LYS A 61 -3.73 -6.03 -28.80
N THR A 62 -4.41 -5.96 -27.65
CA THR A 62 -3.85 -5.36 -26.42
C THR A 62 -2.75 -6.27 -25.86
N GLN A 63 -1.54 -5.76 -25.73
CA GLN A 63 -0.46 -6.44 -25.04
C GLN A 63 -0.70 -6.37 -23.51
N LEU A 64 -0.42 -7.45 -22.79
CA LEU A 64 -0.59 -7.53 -21.35
C LEU A 64 0.76 -7.60 -20.65
N LEU A 65 0.99 -6.73 -19.68
CA LEU A 65 2.11 -6.80 -18.74
C LEU A 65 1.53 -6.89 -17.31
N LEU A 66 1.68 -8.05 -16.69
CA LEU A 66 1.19 -8.29 -15.33
C LEU A 66 2.37 -8.26 -14.35
N LEU A 67 2.31 -7.38 -13.35
CA LEU A 67 3.36 -7.16 -12.37
C LEU A 67 2.88 -7.58 -10.98
N SER A 68 3.74 -8.26 -10.23
CA SER A 68 3.48 -8.59 -8.82
C SER A 68 4.75 -8.97 -8.09
N GLY A 69 4.87 -8.55 -6.84
CA GLY A 69 5.95 -8.97 -5.94
C GLY A 69 5.63 -10.20 -5.08
N SER A 70 4.40 -10.72 -5.10
CA SER A 70 3.93 -11.68 -4.07
C SER A 70 3.12 -12.87 -4.60
N VAL A 71 3.16 -13.16 -5.91
CA VAL A 71 2.41 -14.30 -6.47
C VAL A 71 3.11 -15.62 -6.21
N ALA A 72 2.42 -16.53 -5.54
CA ALA A 72 2.96 -17.87 -5.24
C ALA A 72 3.05 -18.78 -6.48
N ASN A 73 2.13 -18.62 -7.44
CA ASN A 73 1.96 -19.53 -8.57
C ASN A 73 1.78 -18.81 -9.94
N PRO A 74 2.74 -17.98 -10.38
CA PRO A 74 2.63 -17.22 -11.65
C PRO A 74 2.45 -18.12 -12.86
N ASP A 75 2.96 -19.35 -12.83
CA ASP A 75 2.84 -20.31 -13.94
C ASP A 75 1.38 -20.75 -14.17
N HIS A 76 0.50 -20.71 -13.15
CA HIS A 76 -0.92 -20.96 -13.35
C HIS A 76 -1.58 -19.83 -14.13
N VAL A 77 -1.21 -18.60 -13.86
CA VAL A 77 -1.71 -17.43 -14.61
C VAL A 77 -1.24 -17.48 -16.06
N VAL A 78 0.03 -17.84 -16.32
CA VAL A 78 0.54 -18.06 -17.69
C VAL A 78 -0.27 -19.14 -18.41
N LYS A 79 -0.50 -20.29 -17.78
CA LYS A 79 -1.32 -21.37 -18.36
C LYS A 79 -2.75 -20.91 -18.67
N TRP A 80 -3.34 -20.13 -17.77
CA TRP A 80 -4.67 -19.58 -17.97
C TRP A 80 -4.70 -18.61 -19.15
N LEU A 81 -3.76 -17.66 -19.23
CA LEU A 81 -3.67 -16.71 -20.35
C LEU A 81 -3.47 -17.44 -21.70
N ARG A 82 -2.65 -18.51 -21.74
CA ARG A 82 -2.46 -19.33 -22.95
C ARG A 82 -3.75 -20.03 -23.37
N ARG A 83 -4.59 -20.50 -22.44
CA ARG A 83 -5.92 -21.05 -22.77
C ARG A 83 -6.85 -20.01 -23.36
N LEU A 84 -6.66 -18.73 -23.05
CA LEU A 84 -7.38 -17.59 -23.65
C LEU A 84 -6.79 -17.15 -25.00
N GLY A 85 -5.82 -17.90 -25.54
CA GLY A 85 -5.20 -17.60 -26.83
C GLY A 85 -4.10 -16.53 -26.77
N ARG A 86 -3.60 -16.19 -25.56
CA ARG A 86 -2.51 -15.23 -25.39
C ARG A 86 -1.16 -15.95 -25.41
N ASP A 87 -0.20 -15.43 -26.14
CA ASP A 87 1.19 -15.88 -26.01
C ASP A 87 1.79 -15.23 -24.76
N ALA A 88 1.93 -16.01 -23.69
CA ALA A 88 2.33 -15.52 -22.39
C ALA A 88 3.55 -16.26 -21.85
N VAL A 89 4.47 -15.51 -21.24
CA VAL A 89 5.67 -16.03 -20.58
C VAL A 89 5.78 -15.49 -19.17
N SER A 90 6.40 -16.25 -18.27
CA SER A 90 6.70 -15.80 -16.90
C SER A 90 8.15 -15.36 -16.82
N VAL A 91 8.38 -14.13 -16.35
CA VAL A 91 9.71 -13.64 -15.98
C VAL A 91 9.76 -13.56 -14.47
N LYS A 92 10.69 -14.29 -13.85
CA LYS A 92 10.84 -14.36 -12.39
C LYS A 92 12.21 -13.83 -11.98
N HIS A 93 12.23 -12.97 -10.98
CA HIS A 93 13.43 -12.54 -10.30
C HIS A 93 13.26 -12.79 -8.79
N THR A 94 14.08 -13.66 -8.23
CA THR A 94 13.93 -14.13 -6.84
C THR A 94 14.89 -13.44 -5.87
N VAL A 95 15.88 -12.70 -6.38
CA VAL A 95 16.83 -11.98 -5.55
C VAL A 95 16.20 -10.65 -5.13
N ARG A 96 15.98 -10.47 -3.84
CA ARG A 96 15.50 -9.19 -3.29
C ARG A 96 16.67 -8.21 -3.22
N PRO A 97 16.52 -6.98 -3.73
CA PRO A 97 17.55 -5.94 -3.57
C PRO A 97 17.70 -5.49 -2.12
N VAL A 98 16.61 -5.59 -1.33
CA VAL A 98 16.62 -5.35 0.12
C VAL A 98 16.31 -6.67 0.82
N PRO A 99 17.21 -7.18 1.68
CA PRO A 99 16.95 -8.39 2.45
C PRO A 99 15.70 -8.25 3.32
N LEU A 100 15.01 -9.37 3.51
CA LEU A 100 13.88 -9.48 4.42
C LEU A 100 14.23 -10.51 5.48
N GLU A 101 14.22 -10.09 6.74
CA GLU A 101 14.39 -10.97 7.89
C GLU A 101 13.09 -11.03 8.67
N GLU A 102 12.67 -12.25 9.01
CA GLU A 102 11.51 -12.46 9.87
C GLU A 102 11.97 -12.60 11.33
N THR A 103 11.33 -11.84 12.22
CA THR A 103 11.55 -11.95 13.66
C THR A 103 10.22 -12.02 14.40
N PHE A 104 10.24 -12.60 15.59
CA PHE A 104 9.09 -12.71 16.45
C PHE A 104 9.16 -11.73 17.62
N PRO A 105 8.03 -11.30 18.19
CA PRO A 105 8.00 -10.40 19.35
C PRO A 105 8.81 -10.87 20.54
N ASP A 106 8.93 -12.18 20.72
CA ASP A 106 9.66 -12.79 21.84
C ASP A 106 11.18 -12.71 21.68
N ASN A 107 11.66 -12.47 20.46
CA ASN A 107 13.08 -12.26 20.17
C ASN A 107 13.53 -10.82 20.41
N LEU A 108 12.59 -9.91 20.65
CA LEU A 108 12.89 -8.49 20.90
C LEU A 108 13.27 -8.23 22.35
N SER A 109 14.01 -7.14 22.59
CA SER A 109 14.50 -6.72 23.90
C SER A 109 13.42 -6.76 24.99
N TYR A 110 13.80 -7.26 26.17
CA TYR A 110 12.93 -7.27 27.36
C TYR A 110 13.08 -6.04 28.23
N LYS A 111 14.10 -5.22 28.00
CA LYS A 111 14.40 -4.04 28.82
C LYS A 111 13.54 -2.86 28.37
N LEU A 112 12.38 -2.72 29.00
CA LEU A 112 11.49 -1.59 28.76
C LEU A 112 11.27 -0.76 30.01
N PRO A 113 11.09 0.56 29.87
CA PRO A 113 10.59 1.41 30.95
C PRO A 113 9.25 0.88 31.45
N ARG A 114 9.06 0.85 32.78
CA ARG A 114 7.83 0.35 33.41
C ARG A 114 6.60 1.20 33.09
N GLU A 115 6.81 2.43 32.69
CA GLU A 115 5.79 3.45 32.38
C GLU A 115 5.06 3.15 31.07
N ILE A 116 5.68 2.42 30.12
CA ILE A 116 5.06 2.09 28.83
C ILE A 116 3.98 1.04 29.03
N ARG A 117 2.73 1.40 28.72
CA ARG A 117 1.55 0.54 28.86
C ARG A 117 0.95 0.19 27.50
N GLY A 118 0.28 -0.97 27.43
CA GLY A 118 -0.37 -1.45 26.22
C GLY A 118 0.52 -2.35 25.36
N TYR A 119 -0.11 -3.24 24.63
CA TYR A 119 0.60 -4.24 23.78
C TYR A 119 1.45 -3.57 22.71
N TRP A 120 0.82 -2.77 21.85
CA TRP A 120 1.50 -2.14 20.72
C TRP A 120 2.58 -1.13 21.12
N PRO A 121 2.36 -0.22 22.08
CA PRO A 121 3.43 0.66 22.53
C PRO A 121 4.64 -0.10 23.07
N LYS A 122 4.42 -1.18 23.83
CA LYS A 122 5.51 -2.04 24.31
C LYS A 122 6.25 -2.73 23.18
N PHE A 123 5.50 -3.23 22.19
CA PHE A 123 6.09 -3.88 21.01
C PHE A 123 6.96 -2.90 20.21
N VAL A 124 6.44 -1.70 19.92
CA VAL A 124 7.19 -0.65 19.21
C VAL A 124 8.42 -0.22 20.01
N ALA A 125 8.28 -0.04 21.33
CA ALA A 125 9.40 0.33 22.18
C ALA A 125 10.52 -0.74 22.18
N LYS A 126 10.15 -2.02 22.19
CA LYS A 126 11.13 -3.13 22.07
C LYS A 126 11.87 -3.09 20.74
N ALA A 127 11.12 -2.95 19.63
CA ALA A 127 11.70 -2.90 18.30
C ALA A 127 12.65 -1.70 18.14
N LEU A 128 12.27 -0.53 18.65
CA LEU A 128 13.13 0.66 18.64
C LEU A 128 14.37 0.49 19.55
N ALA A 129 14.24 -0.20 20.67
CA ALA A 129 15.38 -0.50 21.56
C ALA A 129 16.40 -1.44 20.90
N ASP A 130 15.98 -2.24 19.93
CA ASP A 130 16.81 -3.13 19.12
C ASP A 130 17.19 -2.51 17.76
N ASP A 131 17.05 -1.18 17.63
CA ASP A 131 17.38 -0.39 16.43
C ASP A 131 16.63 -0.82 15.15
N LEU A 132 15.42 -1.36 15.31
CA LEU A 132 14.56 -1.79 14.23
C LEU A 132 13.59 -0.67 13.77
N GLY A 133 14.09 0.53 13.59
CA GLY A 133 13.33 1.66 13.05
C GLY A 133 13.72 2.01 11.62
N PRO A 134 12.85 2.71 10.87
CA PRO A 134 11.48 3.08 11.17
C PRO A 134 10.49 1.90 11.13
N ILE A 135 9.37 2.01 11.86
CA ILE A 135 8.40 0.92 12.02
C ILE A 135 7.10 1.25 11.28
N LEU A 136 6.66 0.34 10.41
CA LEU A 136 5.38 0.42 9.72
C LEU A 136 4.42 -0.65 10.28
N ILE A 137 3.26 -0.21 10.77
CA ILE A 137 2.23 -1.09 11.33
C ILE A 137 0.99 -1.07 10.44
N PHE A 138 0.62 -2.21 9.90
CA PHE A 138 -0.61 -2.36 9.14
C PHE A 138 -1.81 -2.62 10.06
N ALA A 139 -2.85 -1.78 9.94
CA ALA A 139 -4.12 -1.95 10.65
C ALA A 139 -5.26 -2.09 9.64
N PRO A 140 -6.15 -3.10 9.81
CA PRO A 140 -7.14 -3.46 8.79
C PRO A 140 -8.30 -2.45 8.66
N ARG A 141 -8.47 -1.53 9.62
CA ARG A 141 -9.56 -0.55 9.64
C ARG A 141 -9.03 0.84 9.98
N ARG A 142 -9.55 1.89 9.32
CA ARG A 142 -9.18 3.31 9.55
C ARG A 142 -9.24 3.70 11.04
N ALA A 143 -10.36 3.42 11.70
CA ALA A 143 -10.53 3.74 13.12
C ALA A 143 -9.46 3.08 14.01
N ASN A 144 -9.05 1.87 13.68
CA ASN A 144 -7.99 1.18 14.41
C ASN A 144 -6.63 1.80 14.14
N THR A 145 -6.37 2.26 12.92
CA THR A 145 -5.13 2.95 12.54
C THR A 145 -4.92 4.22 13.38
N GLU A 146 -5.93 5.09 13.44
CA GLU A 146 -5.86 6.32 14.22
C GLU A 146 -5.76 6.06 15.73
N LYS A 147 -6.57 5.10 16.24
CA LYS A 147 -6.54 4.72 17.66
C LYS A 147 -5.17 4.19 18.07
N LEU A 148 -4.59 3.34 17.24
CA LEU A 148 -3.28 2.72 17.48
C LEU A 148 -2.17 3.78 17.47
N ALA A 149 -2.16 4.66 16.46
CA ALA A 149 -1.20 5.75 16.37
C ALA A 149 -1.26 6.65 17.61
N ARG A 150 -2.48 6.98 18.08
CA ARG A 150 -2.68 7.76 19.32
C ARG A 150 -2.12 7.04 20.54
N GLN A 151 -2.38 5.74 20.68
CA GLN A 151 -1.86 4.96 21.81
C GLN A 151 -0.32 4.95 21.84
N ILE A 152 0.30 4.79 20.68
CA ILE A 152 1.75 4.79 20.55
C ILE A 152 2.31 6.19 20.89
N ALA A 153 1.77 7.23 20.28
CA ALA A 153 2.19 8.63 20.52
C ALA A 153 2.10 9.07 21.98
N GLN A 154 1.12 8.55 22.73
CA GLN A 154 0.92 8.89 24.15
C GLN A 154 1.84 8.11 25.10
N GLN A 155 2.34 6.96 24.71
CA GLN A 155 3.07 6.05 25.59
C GLN A 155 4.58 6.05 25.37
N LEU A 156 5.02 6.41 24.15
CA LEU A 156 6.45 6.44 23.85
C LEU A 156 7.08 7.77 24.27
N PRO A 157 8.30 7.74 24.83
CA PRO A 157 9.07 8.96 25.07
C PRO A 157 9.42 9.62 23.74
N ASN A 158 9.39 10.95 23.72
CA ASN A 158 9.73 11.74 22.53
C ASN A 158 10.85 12.76 22.86
N PRO A 159 12.10 12.33 22.90
CA PRO A 159 13.22 13.20 23.26
C PRO A 159 13.56 14.25 22.18
N ASP A 160 13.14 14.00 20.94
CA ASP A 160 13.40 14.87 19.79
C ASP A 160 12.12 15.07 18.97
N PRO A 161 11.26 16.02 19.39
CA PRO A 161 10.01 16.31 18.69
C PRO A 161 10.23 16.81 17.26
N LEU A 162 9.43 16.30 16.33
CA LEU A 162 9.43 16.78 14.95
C LEU A 162 8.88 18.20 14.88
N LYS A 163 9.59 19.11 14.21
CA LYS A 163 9.16 20.51 14.01
C LYS A 163 8.38 20.63 12.71
N LEU A 164 7.08 20.89 12.81
CA LEU A 164 6.22 21.16 11.67
C LEU A 164 6.06 22.66 11.45
N SER A 165 6.10 23.11 10.20
CA SER A 165 5.74 24.46 9.81
C SER A 165 4.24 24.74 10.01
N ALA A 166 3.86 26.02 10.08
CA ALA A 166 2.45 26.39 10.15
C ALA A 166 1.63 25.88 8.95
N ALA A 167 2.22 25.87 7.75
CA ALA A 167 1.58 25.35 6.57
C ALA A 167 1.33 23.83 6.67
N GLN A 168 2.32 23.05 7.12
CA GLN A 168 2.16 21.62 7.35
C GLN A 168 1.08 21.31 8.39
N LYS A 169 1.07 22.05 9.53
CA LYS A 169 0.03 21.90 10.56
C LYS A 169 -1.37 22.17 10.04
N ASN A 170 -1.53 23.17 9.17
CA ASN A 170 -2.82 23.49 8.55
C ASN A 170 -3.28 22.37 7.59
N LEU A 171 -2.37 21.75 6.83
CA LEU A 171 -2.70 20.67 5.90
C LEU A 171 -3.16 19.40 6.60
N VAL A 172 -2.53 19.03 7.72
CA VAL A 172 -2.84 17.78 8.44
C VAL A 172 -3.88 17.95 9.54
N GLY A 173 -4.13 19.20 9.97
CA GLY A 173 -5.00 19.50 11.11
C GLY A 173 -4.35 19.24 12.47
N GLY A 174 -4.89 19.87 13.51
CA GLY A 174 -4.25 19.91 14.84
C GLY A 174 -4.04 18.54 15.50
N HIS A 175 -4.94 17.59 15.25
CA HIS A 175 -4.83 16.26 15.85
C HIS A 175 -3.65 15.45 15.27
N LEU A 176 -3.55 15.37 13.94
CA LEU A 176 -2.47 14.65 13.28
C LEU A 176 -1.14 15.38 13.45
N ALA A 177 -1.14 16.73 13.44
CA ALA A 177 0.06 17.53 13.72
C ALA A 177 0.70 17.18 15.06
N LYS A 178 -0.10 17.07 16.13
CA LYS A 178 0.40 16.68 17.46
C LYS A 178 1.00 15.28 17.48
N MET A 179 0.46 14.33 16.72
CA MET A 179 1.05 12.99 16.61
C MET A 179 2.34 13.01 15.79
N LEU A 180 2.38 13.73 14.69
CA LEU A 180 3.61 13.89 13.88
C LEU A 180 4.73 14.53 14.71
N GLU A 181 4.44 15.47 15.58
CA GLU A 181 5.41 16.03 16.52
C GLU A 181 6.03 14.97 17.44
N THR A 182 5.32 13.86 17.71
CA THR A 182 5.86 12.71 18.45
C THR A 182 6.49 11.64 17.54
N ARG A 183 6.72 11.95 16.26
CA ARG A 183 7.26 11.04 15.24
C ARG A 183 6.36 9.83 14.99
N VAL A 184 5.08 9.95 15.28
CA VAL A 184 4.05 8.96 14.98
C VAL A 184 3.09 9.52 13.96
N ALA A 185 2.88 8.79 12.88
CA ALA A 185 1.93 9.12 11.83
C ALA A 185 0.88 8.03 11.69
N TYR A 186 -0.24 8.35 11.07
CA TYR A 186 -1.13 7.37 10.48
C TYR A 186 -1.44 7.75 9.03
N HIS A 187 -1.66 6.73 8.21
CA HIS A 187 -1.97 6.89 6.80
C HIS A 187 -3.16 6.01 6.42
N HIS A 188 -4.16 6.62 5.77
CA HIS A 188 -5.30 5.92 5.19
C HIS A 188 -6.00 6.81 4.15
N SER A 189 -6.84 6.23 3.31
CA SER A 189 -7.54 6.92 2.22
C SER A 189 -8.56 7.99 2.68
N GLY A 190 -8.83 8.13 3.98
CA GLY A 190 -9.68 9.20 4.53
C GLY A 190 -8.94 10.52 4.75
N LEU A 191 -7.62 10.53 4.65
CA LEU A 191 -6.83 11.76 4.68
C LEU A 191 -6.86 12.44 3.32
N SER A 192 -6.82 13.79 3.30
CA SER A 192 -6.72 14.53 2.05
C SER A 192 -5.42 14.20 1.31
N PHE A 193 -5.43 14.30 -0.01
CA PHE A 193 -4.23 14.12 -0.82
C PHE A 193 -3.10 15.06 -0.38
N ALA A 194 -3.43 16.34 -0.11
CA ALA A 194 -2.45 17.33 0.35
C ALA A 194 -1.80 16.95 1.68
N ALA A 195 -2.55 16.38 2.63
CA ALA A 195 -1.98 15.90 3.89
C ALA A 195 -1.06 14.69 3.68
N ARG A 196 -1.45 13.76 2.84
CA ARG A 196 -0.66 12.55 2.54
C ARG A 196 0.62 12.90 1.78
N ALA A 197 0.50 13.39 0.56
CA ALA A 197 1.63 13.67 -0.33
C ALA A 197 2.44 14.91 0.08
N GLY A 198 1.81 15.91 0.70
CA GLY A 198 2.49 17.16 1.08
C GLY A 198 3.17 17.13 2.43
N VAL A 199 2.79 16.22 3.34
CA VAL A 199 3.33 16.20 4.70
C VAL A 199 3.78 14.80 5.14
N ILE A 200 2.93 13.78 5.06
CA ILE A 200 3.22 12.47 5.68
C ILE A 200 4.28 11.69 4.88
N GLU A 201 4.12 11.60 3.57
CA GLU A 201 5.02 10.84 2.70
C GLU A 201 6.45 11.42 2.60
N PRO A 202 6.66 12.77 2.67
CA PRO A 202 8.01 13.35 2.69
C PRO A 202 8.74 13.24 4.04
N LEU A 203 8.06 12.90 5.13
CA LEU A 203 8.63 12.78 6.47
C LEU A 203 9.14 11.37 6.75
#